data_3dce4120410863d38c7d0ed65604ab0f
#
_entry.id   3dce4120410863d38c7d0ed65604ab0f
#
_cell.length_a   1.000
_cell.length_b   1.000
_cell.length_c   1.000
_cell.angle_alpha   90.00
_cell.angle_beta   90.00
_cell.angle_gamma   90.00
#
_symmetry.space_group_name_H-M   'P 1'
#
loop_
_entity.id
_entity.type
_entity.pdbx_description
1 polymer ?
#
loop_
_entity_poly.entity_id
_entity_poly.type
_entity_poly.pdbx_seq_one_letter_code
_entity_poly.pdbx_strand_id
1 'polypeptide(L)'
;MLLRVTEELSRAQQNNGVGITIERTLCAAPAAATCPTEGRYQIVTNEFVACDWCAIFNSSEFFNLHKNGQAFYFQLCLGNPRESVGVVHFTEVEPGSFRSPRRGTFGGFEFNRPVRLEVIEWFVDEVEQVLKQKGARRIELLEAPAYFDASNAGVIANVLARRGYVPRTPDLAYLLRIDGKPLWEKLKPSRRQRIHRCQRHGITAAQVRPERQKEVYDVIVENRNTRHFPVTMTYDAIQEMVRAFPDRIVFFGAFNGSAMIASSICVKVNSSVLYVFYWGDRPGYEGLSPVTLLAQCIYDYAREAQFNLIDFGTATNAGEPIHGLINFKREIGCFPSAKATYVKLLA
;
A
#
# COMPACT_ATOMS: atom_id res chain seq x y z
N MET A 1 -22.94 -2.79 23.18
CA MET A 1 -22.65 -1.51 23.86
C MET A 1 -22.79 -0.31 22.92
N LEU A 2 -22.41 -0.39 21.67
CA LEU A 2 -22.60 0.70 20.66
C LEU A 2 -24.06 0.97 20.25
N LEU A 3 -24.94 -0.03 20.26
CA LEU A 3 -26.36 0.12 19.93
C LEU A 3 -27.19 0.88 21.01
N ARG A 4 -26.74 0.90 22.26
CA ARG A 4 -27.41 1.70 23.31
C ARG A 4 -27.13 3.20 23.26
N VAL A 5 -25.93 3.56 22.76
CA VAL A 5 -25.53 4.98 22.64
C VAL A 5 -26.29 5.69 21.51
N THR A 6 -26.61 4.96 20.42
CA THR A 6 -27.42 5.53 19.33
C THR A 6 -28.90 5.75 19.69
N GLU A 7 -29.46 4.89 20.52
CA GLU A 7 -30.85 5.08 21.00
C GLU A 7 -30.98 6.22 22.03
N GLU A 8 -29.98 6.42 22.89
CA GLU A 8 -29.99 7.56 23.84
C GLU A 8 -29.79 8.90 23.13
N LEU A 9 -28.97 8.97 22.09
CA LEU A 9 -28.79 10.18 21.26
C LEU A 9 -30.09 10.52 20.47
N SER A 10 -30.84 9.52 20.01
CA SER A 10 -32.10 9.72 19.29
C SER A 10 -33.22 10.19 20.21
N ARG A 11 -33.25 9.78 21.48
CA ARG A 11 -34.22 10.23 22.48
C ARG A 11 -33.92 11.64 23.03
N ALA A 12 -32.65 12.03 23.08
CA ALA A 12 -32.26 13.38 23.50
C ALA A 12 -32.64 14.46 22.47
N GLN A 13 -32.77 14.11 21.20
CA GLN A 13 -33.17 15.02 20.12
C GLN A 13 -34.70 15.32 20.09
N GLN A 14 -35.53 14.51 20.76
CA GLN A 14 -36.98 14.69 20.73
C GLN A 14 -37.54 15.53 21.90
N ASN A 15 -36.73 15.82 22.94
CA ASN A 15 -37.27 16.44 24.16
C ASN A 15 -36.74 17.82 24.55
N ASN A 16 -35.83 18.43 23.81
CA ASN A 16 -35.44 19.81 24.07
C ASN A 16 -35.24 20.56 22.75
N GLY A 17 -36.16 21.51 22.49
CA GLY A 17 -36.11 22.43 21.35
C GLY A 17 -34.99 23.49 21.45
N VAL A 18 -33.76 23.04 21.72
CA VAL A 18 -32.56 23.88 21.62
C VAL A 18 -31.85 23.43 20.36
N GLY A 19 -32.07 24.14 19.27
CA GLY A 19 -31.31 24.00 18.04
C GLY A 19 -29.84 24.34 18.33
N ILE A 20 -28.98 23.29 18.41
CA ILE A 20 -27.56 23.49 18.38
C ILE A 20 -27.19 23.81 16.91
N THR A 21 -27.16 25.09 16.59
CA THR A 21 -26.56 25.59 15.36
C THR A 21 -25.04 25.40 15.52
N ILE A 22 -24.50 24.36 14.92
CA ILE A 22 -23.06 24.26 14.75
C ILE A 22 -22.70 25.31 13.69
N GLU A 23 -22.36 26.52 14.11
CA GLU A 23 -21.69 27.48 13.26
C GLU A 23 -20.36 26.85 12.82
N ARG A 24 -20.31 26.39 11.57
CA ARG A 24 -19.04 26.18 10.90
C ARG A 24 -18.39 27.53 10.72
N THR A 25 -17.56 27.91 11.65
CA THR A 25 -16.59 29.00 11.44
C THR A 25 -15.73 28.56 10.26
N LEU A 26 -16.06 29.05 9.07
CA LEU A 26 -15.19 29.00 7.91
C LEU A 26 -13.94 29.80 8.29
N CYS A 27 -12.93 29.14 8.82
CA CYS A 27 -11.61 29.74 8.90
C CYS A 27 -11.21 30.15 7.49
N ALA A 28 -11.02 31.45 7.28
CA ALA A 28 -10.43 32.00 6.06
C ALA A 28 -9.16 31.22 5.75
N ALA A 29 -8.92 30.95 4.46
CA ALA A 29 -7.70 30.29 4.02
C ALA A 29 -6.50 31.08 4.58
N PRO A 30 -5.59 30.42 5.33
CA PRO A 30 -4.43 31.13 5.86
C PRO A 30 -3.54 31.58 4.68
N ALA A 31 -3.04 32.81 4.77
CA ALA A 31 -1.89 33.26 3.98
C ALA A 31 -0.79 32.19 4.10
N ALA A 32 0.01 32.00 3.02
CA ALA A 32 1.10 31.03 2.97
C ALA A 32 1.79 30.90 4.32
N ALA A 33 1.60 29.76 4.99
CA ALA A 33 2.05 29.58 6.34
C ALA A 33 3.58 29.51 6.33
N THR A 34 4.24 30.42 7.03
CA THR A 34 5.69 30.33 7.24
C THR A 34 6.00 29.03 8.01
N CYS A 35 7.12 28.39 7.65
CA CYS A 35 7.57 27.18 8.33
C CYS A 35 7.58 27.37 9.87
N PRO A 36 6.89 26.54 10.64
CA PRO A 36 6.71 26.75 12.08
C PRO A 36 8.00 26.59 12.93
N THR A 37 9.14 26.32 12.31
CA THR A 37 10.41 26.00 12.98
C THR A 37 11.60 26.84 12.45
N GLU A 38 11.44 28.16 12.33
CA GLU A 38 12.52 29.11 12.02
C GLU A 38 13.47 28.67 10.89
N GLY A 39 12.93 28.18 9.76
CA GLY A 39 13.74 27.86 8.59
C GLY A 39 14.50 26.51 8.63
N ARG A 40 14.32 25.69 9.66
CA ARG A 40 14.96 24.37 9.74
C ARG A 40 14.48 23.40 8.67
N TYR A 41 13.19 23.50 8.27
CA TYR A 41 12.59 22.66 7.25
C TYR A 41 12.36 23.47 5.97
N GLN A 42 12.49 22.78 4.84
CA GLN A 42 12.24 23.31 3.51
C GLN A 42 11.40 22.29 2.73
N ILE A 43 10.49 22.79 1.89
CA ILE A 43 9.78 21.94 0.94
C ILE A 43 10.37 22.18 -0.44
N VAL A 44 10.78 21.11 -1.10
CA VAL A 44 11.27 21.16 -2.47
C VAL A 44 10.28 20.44 -3.39
N THR A 45 10.08 20.97 -4.60
CA THR A 45 9.14 20.43 -5.57
C THR A 45 9.89 20.12 -6.85
N ASN A 46 9.80 18.85 -7.30
CA ASN A 46 10.48 18.35 -8.49
C ASN A 46 12.04 18.51 -8.48
N GLU A 47 12.60 18.81 -7.33
CA GLU A 47 14.01 18.60 -7.03
C GLU A 47 14.12 17.24 -6.33
N PHE A 48 15.16 16.45 -6.67
CA PHE A 48 15.30 15.10 -6.10
C PHE A 48 16.46 15.09 -5.11
N VAL A 49 16.15 15.26 -3.84
CA VAL A 49 17.09 15.01 -2.73
C VAL A 49 17.11 13.49 -2.48
N ALA A 50 18.31 12.93 -2.26
CA ALA A 50 18.47 11.50 -2.03
C ALA A 50 17.52 10.97 -0.95
N CYS A 51 16.79 9.88 -1.26
CA CYS A 51 15.79 9.28 -0.41
C CYS A 51 15.83 7.75 -0.59
N ASP A 52 16.69 7.08 0.18
CA ASP A 52 16.88 5.63 0.14
C ASP A 52 15.96 4.86 1.11
N TRP A 53 15.30 5.58 2.03
CA TRP A 53 14.45 5.05 3.08
C TRP A 53 12.98 4.89 2.68
N CYS A 54 12.50 5.64 1.66
CA CYS A 54 11.09 5.60 1.28
C CYS A 54 10.70 4.28 0.61
N ALA A 55 9.41 3.97 0.69
CA ALA A 55 8.82 2.87 -0.05
C ALA A 55 9.08 3.05 -1.56
N ILE A 56 9.30 1.94 -2.28
CA ILE A 56 9.53 1.96 -3.73
C ILE A 56 8.49 2.81 -4.48
N PHE A 57 7.23 2.76 -4.04
CA PHE A 57 6.12 3.48 -4.68
C PHE A 57 6.16 5.00 -4.45
N ASN A 58 6.93 5.46 -3.47
CA ASN A 58 7.19 6.88 -3.17
C ASN A 58 8.58 7.35 -3.61
N SER A 59 9.39 6.47 -4.21
CA SER A 59 10.71 6.86 -4.71
C SER A 59 10.62 7.78 -5.93
N SER A 60 11.65 8.60 -6.10
CA SER A 60 11.79 9.48 -7.27
C SER A 60 11.86 8.71 -8.59
N GLU A 61 12.49 7.53 -8.57
CA GLU A 61 12.61 6.62 -9.70
C GLU A 61 11.24 6.08 -10.11
N PHE A 62 10.41 5.66 -9.14
CA PHE A 62 9.05 5.19 -9.41
C PHE A 62 8.15 6.31 -9.93
N PHE A 63 8.25 7.51 -9.34
CA PHE A 63 7.56 8.69 -9.83
C PHE A 63 7.95 8.99 -11.27
N ASN A 64 9.25 9.04 -11.58
CA ASN A 64 9.75 9.34 -12.92
C ASN A 64 9.33 8.29 -13.95
N LEU A 65 9.29 7.00 -13.58
CA LEU A 65 8.83 5.91 -14.44
C LEU A 65 7.34 6.03 -14.79
N HIS A 66 6.52 6.58 -13.89
CA HIS A 66 5.07 6.56 -14.04
C HIS A 66 4.41 7.95 -14.16
N LYS A 67 5.16 9.05 -14.03
CA LYS A 67 4.62 10.39 -14.23
C LYS A 67 4.13 10.58 -15.68
N ASN A 68 3.05 11.35 -15.84
CA ASN A 68 2.51 11.75 -17.14
C ASN A 68 1.74 13.06 -16.95
N GLY A 69 1.81 13.96 -17.94
CA GLY A 69 1.17 15.25 -17.83
C GLY A 69 1.65 16.07 -16.63
N GLN A 70 0.71 16.70 -15.92
CA GLN A 70 1.04 17.43 -14.68
C GLN A 70 1.38 16.44 -13.56
N ALA A 71 2.60 16.50 -13.07
CA ALA A 71 3.09 15.63 -12.01
C ALA A 71 4.04 16.39 -11.08
N PHE A 72 3.90 16.17 -9.77
CA PHE A 72 4.65 16.88 -8.73
C PHE A 72 5.19 15.88 -7.72
N TYR A 73 6.49 16.00 -7.44
CA TYR A 73 7.19 15.26 -6.39
C TYR A 73 7.60 16.24 -5.30
N PHE A 74 7.10 16.07 -4.11
CA PHE A 74 7.35 16.94 -2.97
C PHE A 74 8.23 16.23 -1.95
N GLN A 75 9.25 16.92 -1.44
CA GLN A 75 10.06 16.45 -0.33
C GLN A 75 10.09 17.50 0.76
N LEU A 76 9.85 17.05 1.99
CA LEU A 76 10.16 17.78 3.20
C LEU A 76 11.63 17.52 3.53
N CYS A 77 12.43 18.55 3.53
CA CYS A 77 13.87 18.49 3.77
C CYS A 77 14.25 19.19 5.07
N LEU A 78 15.23 18.65 5.77
CA LEU A 78 15.78 19.18 7.01
C LEU A 78 17.25 19.60 6.80
N GLY A 79 17.63 20.76 7.34
CA GLY A 79 19.05 21.17 7.48
C GLY A 79 19.71 21.66 6.21
N ASN A 80 21.04 21.88 6.36
CA ASN A 80 21.96 22.22 5.27
C ASN A 80 23.30 21.48 5.52
N PRO A 81 23.68 20.47 4.71
CA PRO A 81 23.02 20.05 3.47
C PRO A 81 21.61 19.49 3.71
N ARG A 82 20.77 19.55 2.68
CA ARG A 82 19.39 19.07 2.74
C ARG A 82 19.33 17.56 2.92
N GLU A 83 18.62 17.10 3.94
CA GLU A 83 18.25 15.70 4.16
C GLU A 83 16.75 15.53 3.94
N SER A 84 16.34 14.61 3.05
CA SER A 84 14.91 14.28 2.85
C SER A 84 14.38 13.54 4.08
N VAL A 85 13.32 14.07 4.71
CA VAL A 85 12.69 13.49 5.90
C VAL A 85 11.21 13.17 5.69
N GLY A 86 10.61 13.67 4.60
CA GLY A 86 9.24 13.37 4.21
C GLY A 86 9.09 13.43 2.70
N VAL A 87 8.20 12.61 2.14
CA VAL A 87 7.92 12.55 0.70
C VAL A 87 6.44 12.35 0.43
N VAL A 88 5.98 12.91 -0.68
CA VAL A 88 4.70 12.59 -1.32
C VAL A 88 4.78 12.99 -2.78
N HIS A 89 4.06 12.32 -3.65
CA HIS A 89 3.97 12.75 -5.04
C HIS A 89 2.55 12.62 -5.59
N PHE A 90 2.23 13.45 -6.57
CA PHE A 90 0.94 13.46 -7.22
C PHE A 90 1.10 13.52 -8.75
N THR A 91 0.17 12.88 -9.42
CA THR A 91 0.04 13.00 -10.88
C THR A 91 -1.41 13.26 -11.23
N GLU A 92 -1.66 14.15 -12.16
CA GLU A 92 -2.98 14.36 -12.70
C GLU A 92 -3.40 13.12 -13.49
N VAL A 93 -4.52 12.51 -13.10
CA VAL A 93 -5.06 11.29 -13.73
C VAL A 93 -6.24 11.62 -14.66
N GLU A 94 -6.94 12.69 -14.38
CA GLU A 94 -8.01 13.30 -15.16
C GLU A 94 -7.94 14.81 -14.94
N PRO A 95 -8.46 15.67 -15.85
CA PRO A 95 -8.38 17.13 -15.71
C PRO A 95 -8.86 17.63 -14.35
N GLY A 96 -7.92 18.18 -13.56
CA GLY A 96 -8.15 18.68 -12.19
C GLY A 96 -8.23 17.58 -11.12
N SER A 97 -7.98 16.32 -11.44
CA SER A 97 -7.95 15.22 -10.46
C SER A 97 -6.54 14.71 -10.27
N PHE A 98 -5.96 14.95 -9.08
CA PHE A 98 -4.62 14.56 -8.72
C PHE A 98 -4.63 13.35 -7.78
N ARG A 99 -3.77 12.37 -8.04
CA ARG A 99 -3.70 11.12 -7.28
C ARG A 99 -2.28 10.78 -6.87
N SER A 100 -2.14 10.27 -5.64
CA SER A 100 -0.91 9.71 -5.11
C SER A 100 -1.13 8.23 -4.70
N PRO A 101 -0.39 7.28 -5.30
CA PRO A 101 0.40 7.40 -6.52
C PRO A 101 -0.50 7.31 -7.77
N ARG A 102 0.01 7.71 -8.94
CA ARG A 102 -0.70 7.48 -10.21
C ARG A 102 -0.86 6.00 -10.51
N ARG A 103 0.23 5.26 -10.39
CA ARG A 103 0.30 3.80 -10.44
C ARG A 103 0.95 3.30 -9.15
N GLY A 104 0.87 2.02 -8.90
CA GLY A 104 1.35 1.43 -7.67
C GLY A 104 0.21 1.16 -6.68
N THR A 105 0.54 0.45 -5.64
CA THR A 105 -0.45 -0.07 -4.69
C THR A 105 -0.81 0.96 -3.63
N PHE A 106 0.15 1.80 -3.25
CA PHE A 106 0.01 2.87 -2.27
C PHE A 106 1.10 3.93 -2.50
N GLY A 107 0.89 5.10 -1.95
CA GLY A 107 1.76 6.26 -1.89
C GLY A 107 1.40 7.03 -0.63
N GLY A 108 1.00 8.30 -0.77
CA GLY A 108 0.64 9.14 0.35
C GLY A 108 1.85 9.76 1.03
N PHE A 109 1.63 10.38 2.18
CA PHE A 109 2.70 11.03 2.95
C PHE A 109 3.52 10.00 3.73
N GLU A 110 4.83 9.95 3.48
CA GLU A 110 5.76 9.05 4.15
C GLU A 110 6.89 9.84 4.81
N PHE A 111 7.29 9.43 6.01
CA PHE A 111 8.34 10.08 6.80
C PHE A 111 9.34 9.03 7.33
N ASN A 112 10.64 9.36 7.37
CA ASN A 112 11.68 8.46 7.86
C ASN A 112 11.90 8.51 9.38
N ARG A 113 11.32 9.51 10.04
CA ARG A 113 11.44 9.76 11.48
C ARG A 113 10.21 10.47 12.01
N PRO A 114 10.00 10.51 13.33
CA PRO A 114 8.99 11.38 13.92
C PRO A 114 9.25 12.84 13.55
N VAL A 115 8.27 13.47 12.93
CA VAL A 115 8.24 14.88 12.57
C VAL A 115 7.20 15.57 13.45
N ARG A 116 7.46 16.81 13.87
CA ARG A 116 6.51 17.58 14.68
C ARG A 116 5.21 17.78 13.91
N LEU A 117 4.09 17.71 14.64
CA LEU A 117 2.75 17.78 14.04
C LEU A 117 2.56 19.04 13.20
N GLU A 118 3.01 20.18 13.69
CA GLU A 118 2.88 21.48 13.01
C GLU A 118 3.64 21.51 11.68
N VAL A 119 4.76 20.78 11.59
CA VAL A 119 5.56 20.68 10.36
C VAL A 119 4.86 19.76 9.34
N ILE A 120 4.25 18.67 9.82
CA ILE A 120 3.44 17.79 8.97
C ILE A 120 2.23 18.55 8.42
N GLU A 121 1.57 19.33 9.28
CA GLU A 121 0.43 20.18 8.89
C GLU A 121 0.84 21.19 7.82
N TRP A 122 1.93 21.89 8.04
CA TRP A 122 2.47 22.84 7.08
C TRP A 122 2.83 22.15 5.76
N PHE A 123 3.46 20.97 5.80
CA PHE A 123 3.81 20.22 4.59
C PHE A 123 2.55 19.83 3.77
N VAL A 124 1.50 19.35 4.45
CA VAL A 124 0.23 19.02 3.78
C VAL A 124 -0.42 20.27 3.17
N ASP A 125 -0.42 21.41 3.89
CA ASP A 125 -1.02 22.67 3.43
C ASP A 125 -0.30 23.23 2.20
N GLU A 126 1.03 23.24 2.19
CA GLU A 126 1.83 23.69 1.06
C GLU A 126 1.66 22.81 -0.18
N VAL A 127 1.66 21.48 0.01
CA VAL A 127 1.36 20.53 -1.08
C VAL A 127 -0.02 20.81 -1.68
N GLU A 128 -1.04 20.96 -0.84
CA GLU A 128 -2.39 21.26 -1.29
C GLU A 128 -2.47 22.61 -2.02
N GLN A 129 -1.78 23.64 -1.52
CA GLN A 129 -1.74 24.96 -2.13
C GLN A 129 -1.13 24.91 -3.53
N VAL A 130 -0.01 24.19 -3.70
CA VAL A 130 0.61 24.01 -5.03
C VAL A 130 -0.34 23.29 -5.97
N LEU A 131 -0.98 22.20 -5.53
CA LEU A 131 -1.93 21.47 -6.37
C LEU A 131 -3.13 22.35 -6.78
N LYS A 132 -3.67 23.17 -5.86
CA LYS A 132 -4.75 24.14 -6.16
C LYS A 132 -4.31 25.15 -7.22
N GLN A 133 -3.12 25.73 -7.10
CA GLN A 133 -2.56 26.66 -8.09
C GLN A 133 -2.39 26.01 -9.47
N LYS A 134 -2.26 24.67 -9.52
CA LYS A 134 -2.19 23.88 -10.76
C LYS A 134 -3.55 23.37 -11.23
N GLY A 135 -4.64 23.87 -10.66
CA GLY A 135 -6.00 23.58 -11.10
C GLY A 135 -6.60 22.33 -10.49
N ALA A 136 -6.06 21.82 -9.37
CA ALA A 136 -6.66 20.69 -8.68
C ALA A 136 -8.06 21.03 -8.19
N ARG A 137 -9.03 20.19 -8.55
CA ARG A 137 -10.41 20.17 -8.04
C ARG A 137 -10.66 18.95 -7.16
N ARG A 138 -9.82 17.93 -7.29
CA ARG A 138 -9.88 16.69 -6.50
C ARG A 138 -8.48 16.21 -6.20
N ILE A 139 -8.27 15.81 -4.95
CA ILE A 139 -7.05 15.15 -4.48
C ILE A 139 -7.42 13.78 -3.94
N GLU A 140 -6.70 12.74 -4.35
CA GLU A 140 -6.87 11.37 -3.88
C GLU A 140 -5.51 10.81 -3.40
N LEU A 141 -5.49 10.28 -2.18
CA LEU A 141 -4.33 9.69 -1.51
C LEU A 141 -4.62 8.22 -1.21
N LEU A 142 -3.80 7.32 -1.75
CA LEU A 142 -3.85 5.89 -1.43
C LEU A 142 -2.73 5.61 -0.42
N GLU A 143 -3.08 5.50 0.85
CA GLU A 143 -2.12 5.26 1.91
C GLU A 143 -1.62 3.82 1.93
N ALA A 144 -0.42 3.63 2.48
CA ALA A 144 0.10 2.31 2.82
C ALA A 144 -0.78 1.64 3.90
N PRO A 145 -0.73 0.29 4.04
CA PRO A 145 -1.36 -0.36 5.19
C PRO A 145 -0.89 0.28 6.50
N ALA A 146 -1.83 0.67 7.36
CA ALA A 146 -1.55 1.42 8.59
C ALA A 146 -0.52 0.74 9.51
N TYR A 147 -0.40 -0.57 9.43
CA TYR A 147 0.56 -1.35 10.21
C TYR A 147 2.03 -1.15 9.78
N PHE A 148 2.31 -0.63 8.59
CA PHE A 148 3.68 -0.38 8.14
C PHE A 148 4.36 0.65 9.03
N ASP A 149 3.63 1.70 9.40
CA ASP A 149 4.00 2.71 10.38
C ASP A 149 2.74 3.23 11.09
N ALA A 150 2.34 2.55 12.16
CA ALA A 150 1.10 2.85 12.86
C ALA A 150 1.08 4.25 13.49
N SER A 151 2.24 4.76 13.89
CA SER A 151 2.38 6.10 14.49
C SER A 151 2.11 7.19 13.46
N ASN A 152 2.81 7.14 12.33
CA ASN A 152 2.60 8.11 11.24
C ASN A 152 1.22 7.98 10.61
N ALA A 153 0.71 6.76 10.43
CA ALA A 153 -0.65 6.54 9.90
C ALA A 153 -1.72 7.25 10.77
N GLY A 154 -1.61 7.18 12.10
CA GLY A 154 -2.52 7.88 13.00
C GLY A 154 -2.41 9.40 12.91
N VAL A 155 -1.19 9.93 12.84
CA VAL A 155 -0.93 11.37 12.69
C VAL A 155 -1.47 11.88 11.35
N ILE A 156 -1.16 11.21 10.25
CA ILE A 156 -1.63 11.58 8.91
C ILE A 156 -3.15 11.54 8.83
N ALA A 157 -3.80 10.49 9.37
CA ALA A 157 -5.25 10.40 9.40
C ALA A 157 -5.89 11.60 10.13
N ASN A 158 -5.32 12.02 11.27
CA ASN A 158 -5.78 13.20 12.02
C ASN A 158 -5.60 14.49 11.21
N VAL A 159 -4.42 14.71 10.63
CA VAL A 159 -4.11 15.92 9.84
C VAL A 159 -5.03 16.02 8.63
N LEU A 160 -5.16 14.94 7.86
CA LEU A 160 -6.01 14.90 6.66
C LEU A 160 -7.49 15.14 7.01
N ALA A 161 -8.01 14.49 8.07
CA ALA A 161 -9.40 14.68 8.50
C ALA A 161 -9.69 16.13 8.88
N ARG A 162 -8.80 16.80 9.64
CA ARG A 162 -8.95 18.22 10.01
C ARG A 162 -8.88 19.17 8.81
N ARG A 163 -8.26 18.74 7.73
CA ARG A 163 -8.17 19.47 6.45
C ARG A 163 -9.28 19.10 5.47
N GLY A 164 -10.29 18.37 5.91
CA GLY A 164 -11.48 18.05 5.13
C GLY A 164 -11.29 16.93 4.10
N TYR A 165 -10.25 16.12 4.24
CA TYR A 165 -10.17 14.86 3.51
C TYR A 165 -11.12 13.84 4.11
N VAL A 166 -11.87 13.16 3.27
CA VAL A 166 -12.84 12.14 3.66
C VAL A 166 -12.26 10.75 3.34
N PRO A 167 -12.13 9.85 4.32
CA PRO A 167 -11.73 8.49 4.03
C PRO A 167 -12.85 7.75 3.30
N ARG A 168 -12.49 6.96 2.28
CA ARG A 168 -13.38 5.93 1.74
C ARG A 168 -13.44 4.74 2.70
N THR A 169 -14.37 3.82 2.50
CA THR A 169 -14.34 2.52 3.19
C THR A 169 -12.96 1.88 2.98
N PRO A 170 -12.20 1.62 4.06
CA PRO A 170 -10.84 1.14 3.91
C PRO A 170 -10.80 -0.29 3.36
N ASP A 171 -9.83 -0.57 2.52
CA ASP A 171 -9.48 -1.93 2.20
C ASP A 171 -8.74 -2.61 3.34
N LEU A 172 -8.81 -3.95 3.41
CA LEU A 172 -8.09 -4.76 4.39
C LEU A 172 -6.90 -5.45 3.70
N ALA A 173 -5.70 -4.93 3.94
CA ALA A 173 -4.46 -5.62 3.63
C ALA A 173 -4.22 -6.75 4.66
N TYR A 174 -3.66 -7.86 4.22
CA TYR A 174 -3.35 -9.00 5.08
C TYR A 174 -1.85 -9.20 5.19
N LEU A 175 -1.34 -9.04 6.38
CA LEU A 175 0.08 -8.96 6.69
C LEU A 175 0.53 -10.18 7.48
N LEU A 176 1.76 -10.63 7.29
CA LEU A 176 2.38 -11.72 8.01
C LEU A 176 3.71 -11.27 8.62
N ARG A 177 3.81 -11.33 9.95
CA ARG A 177 5.06 -11.01 10.65
C ARG A 177 6.11 -12.10 10.46
N ILE A 178 7.35 -11.67 10.31
CA ILE A 178 8.54 -12.52 10.36
C ILE A 178 9.16 -12.34 11.76
N ASP A 179 9.03 -13.35 12.61
CA ASP A 179 9.45 -13.32 14.02
C ASP A 179 10.50 -14.40 14.33
N GLY A 180 11.25 -14.82 13.30
CA GLY A 180 12.26 -15.86 13.40
C GLY A 180 11.72 -17.29 13.41
N LYS A 181 10.42 -17.50 13.71
CA LYS A 181 9.78 -18.82 13.69
C LYS A 181 9.51 -19.27 12.25
N PRO A 182 9.55 -20.57 11.95
CA PRO A 182 9.17 -21.06 10.63
C PRO A 182 7.68 -20.83 10.36
N LEU A 183 7.31 -20.62 9.09
CA LEU A 183 5.89 -20.42 8.71
C LEU A 183 5.01 -21.59 9.18
N TRP A 184 5.56 -22.79 9.20
CA TRP A 184 4.88 -23.99 9.65
C TRP A 184 4.12 -23.82 10.97
N GLU A 185 4.70 -23.11 11.94
CA GLU A 185 4.08 -22.88 13.25
C GLU A 185 2.85 -21.96 13.18
N LYS A 186 2.82 -21.06 12.18
CA LYS A 186 1.74 -20.10 11.97
C LYS A 186 0.57 -20.68 11.18
N LEU A 187 0.81 -21.74 10.39
CA LEU A 187 -0.19 -22.36 9.52
C LEU A 187 -1.28 -23.07 10.32
N LYS A 188 -2.52 -22.96 9.88
CA LYS A 188 -3.61 -23.84 10.34
C LYS A 188 -3.35 -25.30 9.89
N PRO A 189 -3.85 -26.29 10.62
CA PRO A 189 -3.63 -27.72 10.30
C PRO A 189 -4.01 -28.09 8.86
N SER A 190 -5.10 -27.54 8.34
CA SER A 190 -5.53 -27.73 6.95
C SER A 190 -4.47 -27.32 5.93
N ARG A 191 -3.75 -26.20 6.19
CA ARG A 191 -2.70 -25.70 5.29
C ARG A 191 -1.42 -26.51 5.40
N ARG A 192 -1.08 -27.00 6.59
CA ARG A 192 0.02 -27.97 6.76
C ARG A 192 -0.23 -29.24 5.94
N GLN A 193 -1.45 -29.77 5.97
CA GLN A 193 -1.82 -30.94 5.18
C GLN A 193 -1.71 -30.67 3.65
N ARG A 194 -2.03 -29.45 3.19
CA ARG A 194 -1.85 -29.06 1.78
C ARG A 194 -0.37 -29.06 1.39
N ILE A 195 0.51 -28.52 2.21
CA ILE A 195 1.97 -28.55 1.97
C ILE A 195 2.46 -30.00 1.89
N HIS A 196 2.12 -30.84 2.86
CA HIS A 196 2.51 -32.25 2.82
C HIS A 196 1.96 -33.00 1.59
N ARG A 197 0.74 -32.64 1.13
CA ARG A 197 0.19 -33.22 -0.08
C ARG A 197 1.02 -32.78 -1.30
N CYS A 198 1.34 -31.50 -1.43
CA CYS A 198 2.23 -31.01 -2.49
C CYS A 198 3.57 -31.76 -2.49
N GLN A 199 4.22 -31.89 -1.33
CA GLN A 199 5.50 -32.57 -1.20
C GLN A 199 5.41 -34.06 -1.62
N ARG A 200 4.35 -34.77 -1.23
CA ARG A 200 4.13 -36.17 -1.64
C ARG A 200 3.91 -36.34 -3.14
N HIS A 201 3.41 -35.31 -3.82
CA HIS A 201 3.27 -35.27 -5.28
C HIS A 201 4.53 -34.75 -5.98
N GLY A 202 5.66 -34.58 -5.26
CA GLY A 202 6.90 -34.08 -5.83
C GLY A 202 6.87 -32.60 -6.24
N ILE A 203 5.88 -31.83 -5.75
CA ILE A 203 5.78 -30.41 -6.04
C ILE A 203 6.79 -29.66 -5.19
N THR A 204 7.59 -28.80 -5.84
CA THR A 204 8.60 -27.94 -5.22
C THR A 204 8.25 -26.47 -5.44
N ALA A 205 8.84 -25.57 -4.63
CA ALA A 205 8.73 -24.14 -4.85
C ALA A 205 10.11 -23.48 -4.70
N ALA A 206 10.40 -22.50 -5.55
CA ALA A 206 11.69 -21.81 -5.55
C ALA A 206 11.57 -20.39 -6.13
N GLN A 207 12.59 -19.56 -5.87
CA GLN A 207 12.81 -18.33 -6.60
C GLN A 207 13.10 -18.66 -8.07
N VAL A 208 12.53 -17.87 -8.97
CA VAL A 208 12.60 -18.10 -10.43
C VAL A 208 13.74 -17.27 -11.03
N ARG A 209 14.52 -17.91 -11.91
CA ARG A 209 15.58 -17.25 -12.67
C ARG A 209 15.01 -16.32 -13.74
N PRO A 210 15.78 -15.32 -14.20
CA PRO A 210 15.34 -14.33 -15.19
C PRO A 210 14.71 -14.93 -16.45
N GLU A 211 15.25 -16.05 -16.95
CA GLU A 211 14.83 -16.70 -18.20
C GLU A 211 13.37 -17.24 -18.12
N ARG A 212 12.87 -17.47 -16.91
CA ARG A 212 11.52 -18.00 -16.69
C ARG A 212 10.53 -16.96 -16.14
N GLN A 213 10.88 -15.67 -16.06
CA GLN A 213 10.00 -14.62 -15.57
C GLN A 213 8.73 -14.47 -16.40
N LYS A 214 8.83 -14.67 -17.72
CA LYS A 214 7.65 -14.66 -18.61
C LYS A 214 6.64 -15.74 -18.23
N GLU A 215 7.11 -16.93 -17.89
CA GLU A 215 6.25 -18.05 -17.46
C GLU A 215 5.53 -17.72 -16.14
N VAL A 216 6.22 -17.03 -15.19
CA VAL A 216 5.58 -16.55 -13.96
C VAL A 216 4.41 -15.63 -14.28
N TYR A 217 4.60 -14.68 -15.20
CA TYR A 217 3.55 -13.78 -15.64
C TYR A 217 2.39 -14.52 -16.32
N ASP A 218 2.69 -15.48 -17.18
CA ASP A 218 1.67 -16.24 -17.90
C ASP A 218 0.77 -17.07 -16.96
N VAL A 219 1.32 -17.68 -15.91
CA VAL A 219 0.54 -18.36 -14.86
C VAL A 219 -0.39 -17.38 -14.14
N ILE A 220 0.08 -16.16 -13.84
CA ILE A 220 -0.74 -15.11 -13.21
C ILE A 220 -1.88 -14.70 -14.14
N VAL A 221 -1.60 -14.47 -15.41
CA VAL A 221 -2.63 -14.11 -16.42
C VAL A 221 -3.69 -15.20 -16.53
N GLU A 222 -3.28 -16.46 -16.63
CA GLU A 222 -4.20 -17.61 -16.68
C GLU A 222 -5.10 -17.68 -15.44
N ASN A 223 -4.51 -17.55 -14.23
CA ASN A 223 -5.25 -17.51 -12.97
C ASN A 223 -6.27 -16.35 -12.93
N ARG A 224 -5.84 -15.15 -13.34
CA ARG A 224 -6.70 -13.97 -13.33
C ARG A 224 -7.85 -14.08 -14.30
N ASN A 225 -7.61 -14.56 -15.51
CA ASN A 225 -8.63 -14.79 -16.52
C ASN A 225 -9.68 -15.81 -16.05
N THR A 226 -9.25 -16.92 -15.47
CA THR A 226 -10.15 -17.96 -14.94
C THR A 226 -11.01 -17.43 -13.79
N ARG A 227 -10.50 -16.49 -13.01
CA ARG A 227 -11.21 -15.89 -11.86
C ARG A 227 -11.91 -14.57 -12.20
N HIS A 228 -11.90 -14.15 -13.47
CA HIS A 228 -12.47 -12.87 -13.93
C HIS A 228 -11.92 -11.62 -13.21
N PHE A 229 -10.65 -11.66 -12.81
CA PHE A 229 -9.96 -10.51 -12.27
C PHE A 229 -9.07 -9.83 -13.33
N PRO A 230 -8.99 -8.50 -13.36
CA PRO A 230 -8.11 -7.83 -14.32
C PRO A 230 -6.63 -8.07 -13.99
N VAL A 231 -5.80 -8.16 -15.03
CA VAL A 231 -4.36 -8.00 -14.94
C VAL A 231 -4.05 -6.53 -15.20
N THR A 232 -3.63 -5.81 -14.17
CA THR A 232 -3.48 -4.35 -14.22
C THR A 232 -2.16 -3.88 -14.86
N MET A 233 -1.17 -4.77 -15.01
CA MET A 233 0.10 -4.50 -15.65
C MET A 233 0.38 -5.51 -16.75
N THR A 234 0.85 -5.02 -17.90
CA THR A 234 1.39 -5.88 -18.96
C THR A 234 2.74 -6.48 -18.58
N TYR A 235 3.19 -7.52 -19.27
CA TYR A 235 4.52 -8.07 -19.05
C TYR A 235 5.62 -7.02 -19.29
N ASP A 236 5.49 -6.21 -20.33
CA ASP A 236 6.44 -5.13 -20.63
C ASP A 236 6.54 -4.10 -19.50
N ALA A 237 5.40 -3.71 -18.91
CA ALA A 237 5.39 -2.81 -17.75
C ALA A 237 6.07 -3.44 -16.52
N ILE A 238 5.96 -4.77 -16.32
CA ILE A 238 6.72 -5.49 -15.28
C ILE A 238 8.21 -5.49 -15.60
N GLN A 239 8.60 -5.69 -16.87
CA GLN A 239 10.00 -5.63 -17.27
C GLN A 239 10.60 -4.22 -17.16
N GLU A 240 9.80 -3.17 -17.37
CA GLU A 240 10.21 -1.79 -17.08
C GLU A 240 10.50 -1.61 -15.58
N MET A 241 9.65 -2.15 -14.71
CA MET A 241 9.90 -2.15 -13.27
C MET A 241 11.17 -2.92 -12.89
N VAL A 242 11.42 -4.09 -13.51
CA VAL A 242 12.64 -4.88 -13.28
C VAL A 242 13.88 -4.10 -13.69
N ARG A 243 13.84 -3.41 -14.84
CA ARG A 243 14.97 -2.57 -15.30
C ARG A 243 15.22 -1.36 -14.41
N ALA A 244 14.14 -0.69 -13.96
CA ALA A 244 14.26 0.46 -13.07
C ALA A 244 14.67 0.08 -11.64
N PHE A 245 14.33 -1.14 -11.21
CA PHE A 245 14.55 -1.63 -9.85
C PHE A 245 15.06 -3.08 -9.86
N PRO A 246 16.26 -3.35 -10.36
CA PRO A 246 16.74 -4.71 -10.64
C PRO A 246 16.76 -5.61 -9.40
N ASP A 247 16.99 -5.05 -8.20
CA ASP A 247 17.05 -5.82 -6.95
C ASP A 247 15.76 -5.79 -6.14
N ARG A 248 14.71 -5.09 -6.63
CA ARG A 248 13.45 -4.90 -5.89
C ARG A 248 12.33 -5.83 -6.31
N ILE A 249 12.41 -6.43 -7.50
CA ILE A 249 11.36 -7.31 -8.04
C ILE A 249 11.83 -8.76 -8.00
N VAL A 250 11.10 -9.62 -7.29
CA VAL A 250 11.48 -11.02 -7.08
C VAL A 250 10.36 -11.94 -7.57
N PHE A 251 10.72 -12.99 -8.27
CA PHE A 251 9.80 -13.94 -8.88
C PHE A 251 9.89 -15.30 -8.20
N PHE A 252 8.74 -15.93 -7.95
CA PHE A 252 8.66 -17.26 -7.37
C PHE A 252 7.75 -18.17 -8.20
N GLY A 253 8.04 -19.46 -8.20
CA GLY A 253 7.25 -20.49 -8.85
C GLY A 253 7.11 -21.74 -8.01
N ALA A 254 5.97 -22.42 -8.12
CA ALA A 254 5.78 -23.79 -7.67
C ALA A 254 5.70 -24.71 -8.88
N PHE A 255 6.38 -25.85 -8.81
CA PHE A 255 6.65 -26.72 -9.94
C PHE A 255 6.18 -28.14 -9.70
N ASN A 256 5.57 -28.74 -10.71
CA ASN A 256 5.33 -30.16 -10.83
C ASN A 256 6.24 -30.70 -11.95
N GLY A 257 7.37 -31.32 -11.57
CA GLY A 257 8.46 -31.56 -12.51
C GLY A 257 8.99 -30.25 -13.11
N SER A 258 9.00 -30.11 -14.42
CA SER A 258 9.41 -28.87 -15.12
C SER A 258 8.29 -27.83 -15.25
N ALA A 259 7.03 -28.23 -15.11
CA ALA A 259 5.86 -27.36 -15.31
C ALA A 259 5.63 -26.45 -14.11
N MET A 260 5.55 -25.14 -14.34
CA MET A 260 5.16 -24.16 -13.33
C MET A 260 3.65 -24.18 -13.16
N ILE A 261 3.17 -24.48 -11.95
CA ILE A 261 1.74 -24.67 -11.62
C ILE A 261 1.17 -23.57 -10.71
N ALA A 262 2.04 -22.80 -10.05
CA ALA A 262 1.67 -21.58 -9.35
C ALA A 262 2.84 -20.62 -9.41
N SER A 263 2.56 -19.33 -9.31
CA SER A 263 3.60 -18.31 -9.37
C SER A 263 3.28 -17.07 -8.55
N SER A 264 4.31 -16.27 -8.28
CA SER A 264 4.19 -14.98 -7.61
C SER A 264 5.23 -13.99 -8.11
N ILE A 265 4.83 -12.72 -8.15
CA ILE A 265 5.71 -11.56 -8.31
C ILE A 265 5.67 -10.79 -7.01
N CYS A 266 6.81 -10.63 -6.37
CA CYS A 266 6.97 -9.90 -5.12
C CYS A 266 7.77 -8.61 -5.34
N VAL A 267 7.48 -7.58 -4.56
CA VAL A 267 8.15 -6.29 -4.57
C VAL A 267 8.75 -6.03 -3.19
N LYS A 268 10.05 -5.79 -3.12
CA LYS A 268 10.71 -5.28 -1.91
C LYS A 268 10.33 -3.81 -1.76
N VAL A 269 9.34 -3.53 -0.93
CA VAL A 269 8.81 -2.18 -0.71
C VAL A 269 9.89 -1.26 -0.14
N ASN A 270 10.53 -1.71 0.92
CA ASN A 270 11.70 -1.11 1.56
C ASN A 270 12.55 -2.23 2.19
N SER A 271 13.48 -1.92 3.07
CA SER A 271 14.31 -2.91 3.77
C SER A 271 13.53 -3.82 4.73
N SER A 272 12.31 -3.45 5.10
CA SER A 272 11.51 -4.12 6.15
C SER A 272 10.32 -4.91 5.61
N VAL A 273 9.79 -4.54 4.43
CA VAL A 273 8.52 -5.05 3.90
C VAL A 273 8.68 -5.68 2.52
N LEU A 274 8.29 -6.95 2.40
CA LEU A 274 8.12 -7.65 1.12
C LEU A 274 6.64 -7.70 0.76
N TYR A 275 6.26 -7.21 -0.40
CA TYR A 275 4.88 -7.19 -0.89
C TYR A 275 4.65 -8.25 -1.97
N VAL A 276 3.68 -9.12 -1.77
CA VAL A 276 3.20 -10.10 -2.76
C VAL A 276 2.25 -9.39 -3.72
N PHE A 277 2.83 -8.84 -4.79
CA PHE A 277 2.12 -7.99 -5.74
C PHE A 277 1.13 -8.79 -6.60
N TYR A 278 1.57 -9.89 -7.19
CA TYR A 278 0.74 -10.88 -7.88
C TYR A 278 1.05 -12.28 -7.41
N TRP A 279 0.06 -13.11 -7.32
CA TRP A 279 0.19 -14.55 -7.15
C TRP A 279 -1.04 -15.29 -7.64
N GLY A 280 -0.88 -16.57 -7.97
CA GLY A 280 -1.96 -17.43 -8.42
C GLY A 280 -1.48 -18.84 -8.78
N ASP A 281 -2.41 -19.73 -8.98
CA ASP A 281 -2.21 -21.11 -9.42
C ASP A 281 -2.96 -21.37 -10.73
N ARG A 282 -2.49 -22.35 -11.48
CA ARG A 282 -3.17 -22.84 -12.66
C ARG A 282 -4.44 -23.61 -12.27
N PRO A 283 -5.49 -23.60 -13.10
CA PRO A 283 -6.66 -24.46 -12.93
C PRO A 283 -6.29 -25.94 -12.83
N GLY A 284 -7.06 -26.70 -12.04
CA GLY A 284 -6.86 -28.13 -11.84
C GLY A 284 -5.96 -28.51 -10.67
N TYR A 285 -5.33 -27.52 -10.00
CA TYR A 285 -4.47 -27.75 -8.84
C TYR A 285 -5.08 -27.29 -7.50
N GLU A 286 -6.36 -26.90 -7.50
CA GLU A 286 -7.06 -26.39 -6.31
C GLU A 286 -7.05 -27.40 -5.14
N GLY A 287 -7.14 -28.70 -5.47
CA GLY A 287 -7.06 -29.79 -4.49
C GLY A 287 -5.73 -29.85 -3.73
N LEU A 288 -4.64 -29.48 -4.39
CA LEU A 288 -3.28 -29.43 -3.81
C LEU A 288 -2.98 -28.10 -3.14
N SER A 289 -3.56 -27.00 -3.67
CA SER A 289 -3.31 -25.62 -3.20
C SER A 289 -1.81 -25.27 -3.22
N PRO A 290 -1.13 -25.32 -4.40
CA PRO A 290 0.30 -25.05 -4.51
C PRO A 290 0.67 -23.64 -4.08
N VAL A 291 -0.29 -22.72 -4.06
CA VAL A 291 -0.14 -21.36 -3.51
C VAL A 291 0.26 -21.37 -2.03
N THR A 292 -0.14 -22.41 -1.25
CA THR A 292 0.27 -22.54 0.16
C THR A 292 1.77 -22.89 0.27
N LEU A 293 2.27 -23.79 -0.59
CA LEU A 293 3.70 -24.11 -0.68
C LEU A 293 4.50 -22.90 -1.18
N LEU A 294 3.95 -22.15 -2.14
CA LEU A 294 4.54 -20.90 -2.64
C LEU A 294 4.64 -19.86 -1.53
N ALA A 295 3.60 -19.71 -0.68
CA ALA A 295 3.63 -18.81 0.47
C ALA A 295 4.72 -19.18 1.48
N GLN A 296 4.98 -20.48 1.68
CA GLN A 296 6.11 -20.95 2.50
C GLN A 296 7.44 -20.54 1.89
N CYS A 297 7.64 -20.75 0.60
CA CYS A 297 8.87 -20.38 -0.08
C CYS A 297 9.13 -18.87 0.00
N ILE A 298 8.10 -18.04 -0.20
CA ILE A 298 8.19 -16.57 -0.06
C ILE A 298 8.54 -16.19 1.39
N TYR A 299 7.94 -16.85 2.38
CA TYR A 299 8.23 -16.58 3.78
C TYR A 299 9.67 -16.93 4.16
N ASP A 300 10.17 -18.09 3.71
CA ASP A 300 11.54 -18.53 3.98
C ASP A 300 12.54 -17.57 3.34
N TYR A 301 12.32 -17.17 2.08
CA TYR A 301 13.09 -16.12 1.42
C TYR A 301 13.09 -14.81 2.21
N ALA A 302 11.92 -14.35 2.64
CA ALA A 302 11.79 -13.07 3.35
C ALA A 302 12.49 -13.13 4.73
N ARG A 303 12.46 -14.28 5.40
CA ARG A 303 13.18 -14.51 6.66
C ARG A 303 14.69 -14.50 6.46
N GLU A 304 15.20 -15.18 5.44
CA GLU A 304 16.63 -15.20 5.09
C GLU A 304 17.14 -13.82 4.69
N ALA A 305 16.33 -13.06 3.94
CA ALA A 305 16.63 -11.68 3.55
C ALA A 305 16.33 -10.64 4.65
N GLN A 306 16.00 -11.09 5.87
CA GLN A 306 15.79 -10.25 7.07
C GLN A 306 14.66 -9.21 6.95
N PHE A 307 13.63 -9.48 6.17
CA PHE A 307 12.40 -8.69 6.23
C PHE A 307 11.67 -8.91 7.55
N ASN A 308 10.94 -7.89 8.01
CA ASN A 308 10.11 -7.97 9.22
C ASN A 308 8.66 -8.35 8.91
N LEU A 309 8.22 -8.08 7.68
CA LEU A 309 6.82 -8.16 7.30
C LEU A 309 6.67 -8.62 5.84
N ILE A 310 5.67 -9.48 5.60
CA ILE A 310 5.17 -9.75 4.26
C ILE A 310 3.76 -9.18 4.16
N ASP A 311 3.51 -8.36 3.13
CA ASP A 311 2.17 -7.93 2.74
C ASP A 311 1.63 -8.85 1.64
N PHE A 312 0.61 -9.64 1.95
CA PHE A 312 -0.08 -10.49 0.99
C PHE A 312 -1.18 -9.75 0.21
N GLY A 313 -1.20 -8.44 0.28
CA GLY A 313 -2.16 -7.57 -0.42
C GLY A 313 -3.55 -7.55 0.23
N THR A 314 -4.46 -6.81 -0.41
CA THR A 314 -5.84 -6.66 0.08
C THR A 314 -6.66 -7.94 -0.13
N ALA A 315 -7.64 -8.16 0.75
CA ALA A 315 -8.65 -9.19 0.60
C ALA A 315 -10.07 -8.60 0.57
N THR A 316 -10.15 -7.33 0.20
CA THR A 316 -11.37 -6.58 -0.08
C THR A 316 -11.24 -5.93 -1.46
N ASN A 317 -12.36 -5.51 -2.03
CA ASN A 317 -12.43 -4.72 -3.24
C ASN A 317 -13.32 -3.50 -2.96
N ALA A 318 -12.75 -2.31 -2.96
CA ALA A 318 -13.43 -1.08 -2.54
C ALA A 318 -14.13 -1.21 -1.17
N GLY A 319 -13.48 -1.87 -0.22
CA GLY A 319 -13.99 -2.16 1.12
C GLY A 319 -14.84 -3.44 1.24
N GLU A 320 -15.37 -3.98 0.14
CA GLU A 320 -16.21 -5.18 0.16
C GLU A 320 -15.37 -6.46 0.35
N PRO A 321 -15.71 -7.33 1.31
CA PRO A 321 -14.89 -8.48 1.68
C PRO A 321 -14.95 -9.63 0.64
N ILE A 322 -13.79 -10.18 0.31
CA ILE A 322 -13.64 -11.41 -0.46
C ILE A 322 -13.39 -12.56 0.52
N HIS A 323 -14.46 -13.14 1.07
CA HIS A 323 -14.41 -14.10 2.18
C HIS A 323 -13.46 -15.27 1.95
N GLY A 324 -13.43 -15.85 0.75
CA GLY A 324 -12.51 -16.96 0.43
C GLY A 324 -11.04 -16.55 0.54
N LEU A 325 -10.71 -15.35 0.09
CA LEU A 325 -9.36 -14.81 0.17
C LEU A 325 -8.97 -14.43 1.61
N ILE A 326 -9.91 -13.85 2.37
CA ILE A 326 -9.75 -13.56 3.80
C ILE A 326 -9.41 -14.84 4.57
N ASN A 327 -10.24 -15.87 4.39
CA ASN A 327 -10.04 -17.15 5.09
C ASN A 327 -8.69 -17.77 4.73
N PHE A 328 -8.34 -17.82 3.44
CA PHE A 328 -7.04 -18.31 3.01
C PHE A 328 -5.88 -17.58 3.70
N LYS A 329 -5.88 -16.24 3.68
CA LYS A 329 -4.81 -15.43 4.28
C LYS A 329 -4.73 -15.61 5.81
N ARG A 330 -5.88 -15.69 6.49
CA ARG A 330 -5.90 -16.01 7.95
C ARG A 330 -5.35 -17.39 8.26
N GLU A 331 -5.63 -18.37 7.41
CA GLU A 331 -5.15 -19.76 7.60
C GLU A 331 -3.65 -19.91 7.37
N ILE A 332 -3.01 -19.03 6.63
CA ILE A 332 -1.55 -18.96 6.51
C ILE A 332 -0.90 -18.08 7.58
N GLY A 333 -1.68 -17.56 8.54
CA GLY A 333 -1.17 -16.80 9.69
C GLY A 333 -1.18 -15.28 9.52
N CYS A 334 -1.80 -14.75 8.45
CA CYS A 334 -1.91 -13.32 8.26
C CYS A 334 -2.92 -12.68 9.23
N PHE A 335 -2.68 -11.42 9.54
CA PHE A 335 -3.59 -10.54 10.27
C PHE A 335 -3.96 -9.32 9.40
N PRO A 336 -5.16 -8.73 9.60
CA PRO A 336 -5.61 -7.59 8.81
C PRO A 336 -4.97 -6.28 9.26
N SER A 337 -4.78 -5.36 8.32
CA SER A 337 -4.45 -3.96 8.53
C SER A 337 -5.30 -3.09 7.62
N ALA A 338 -5.84 -1.99 8.15
CA ALA A 338 -6.57 -1.02 7.34
C ALA A 338 -5.62 -0.35 6.34
N LYS A 339 -6.11 -0.21 5.11
CA LYS A 339 -5.47 0.53 4.03
C LYS A 339 -6.43 1.61 3.54
N ALA A 340 -6.18 2.84 3.97
CA ALA A 340 -7.07 3.96 3.73
C ALA A 340 -6.87 4.57 2.35
N THR A 341 -7.95 5.08 1.78
CA THR A 341 -7.93 6.01 0.66
C THR A 341 -8.65 7.28 1.08
N TYR A 342 -7.96 8.41 1.03
CA TYR A 342 -8.52 9.71 1.37
C TYR A 342 -8.84 10.50 0.10
N VAL A 343 -9.96 11.21 0.11
CA VAL A 343 -10.39 12.06 -1.01
C VAL A 343 -10.77 13.43 -0.47
N LYS A 344 -10.32 14.48 -1.17
CA LYS A 344 -10.77 15.85 -0.93
C LYS A 344 -11.23 16.47 -2.25
N LEU A 345 -12.41 17.08 -2.23
CA LEU A 345 -12.90 17.96 -3.26
C LEU A 345 -12.50 19.39 -2.90
N LEU A 346 -11.92 20.09 -3.84
CA LEU A 346 -11.49 21.48 -3.71
C LEU A 346 -12.54 22.37 -4.38
N ALA A 347 -12.94 23.42 -3.68
CA ALA A 347 -13.83 24.45 -4.21
C ALA A 347 -13.07 25.39 -5.15
#